data_e4b7b4949a57311f4eff69a4ffe0fc67
#
_entry.id   e4b7b4949a57311f4eff69a4ffe0fc67
#
_cell.length_a   1.000
_cell.length_b   1.000
_cell.length_c   1.000
_cell.angle_alpha   90.00
_cell.angle_beta   90.00
_cell.angle_gamma   90.00
#
_symmetry.space_group_name_H-M   'P 1'
#
loop_
_entity.id
_entity.type
_entity.pdbx_description
1 polymer ?
#
loop_
_entity_poly.entity_id
_entity_poly.type
_entity_poly.pdbx_seq_one_letter_code
_entity_poly.pdbx_strand_id
1 'polypeptide(L)'
;MSPIDSRLSRLQKKLKEKKLDAFLNWEPYNVEYLTGSRVEGKLLITGKKKFFITTPLFVEEAKKTLADWQIVIQRDSFPAALSRVCRKFPGRTIGFEASHLSYEEYCRLSRIKEVSLVPCPQLVETLRAVKDDHELSLIKEAHTLAEAAFDHAQALLESGITEKELSAEIIYFIRKSADSEAFPPIVLFGERTSLPHGRPAERRLRENELVLLDLGAKVGGYCSDITKTIFFGEVDPKWHEIRDLISRIQKEATGKITPGVSCSQIDRLVRKRLKEAGYLSAFLHNTGHGVGLEIHEQPVIGPKSKEILKTGMVITLEPGIYFPGEGGVRRELMVAVTNKGGKILR
;
A
#
# COMPACT_ATOMS: atom_id res chain seq x y z
N MET A 1 17.18 -10.33 -17.52
CA MET A 1 17.29 -9.07 -16.73
C MET A 1 16.58 -9.33 -15.43
N SER A 2 17.22 -9.04 -14.29
CA SER A 2 16.56 -9.20 -12.99
C SER A 2 15.39 -8.21 -12.85
N PRO A 3 14.41 -8.48 -11.96
CA PRO A 3 13.33 -7.50 -11.66
C PRO A 3 13.90 -6.13 -11.28
N ILE A 4 14.95 -6.11 -10.45
CA ILE A 4 15.61 -4.87 -10.01
C ILE A 4 16.23 -4.11 -11.19
N ASP A 5 16.94 -4.79 -12.10
CA ASP A 5 17.50 -4.13 -13.29
C ASP A 5 16.42 -3.54 -14.19
N SER A 6 15.29 -4.22 -14.33
CA SER A 6 14.13 -3.71 -15.07
C SER A 6 13.58 -2.42 -14.43
N ARG A 7 13.41 -2.40 -13.09
CA ARG A 7 12.93 -1.23 -12.33
C ARG A 7 13.89 -0.05 -12.45
N LEU A 8 15.20 -0.31 -12.31
CA LEU A 8 16.25 0.70 -12.50
C LEU A 8 16.27 1.26 -13.94
N SER A 9 16.13 0.41 -14.93
CA SER A 9 16.07 0.84 -16.35
C SER A 9 14.84 1.72 -16.62
N ARG A 10 13.69 1.37 -16.04
CA ARG A 10 12.47 2.20 -16.13
C ARG A 10 12.67 3.57 -15.47
N LEU A 11 13.30 3.63 -14.30
CA LEU A 11 13.64 4.89 -13.64
C LEU A 11 14.62 5.71 -14.50
N GLN A 12 15.71 5.11 -14.98
CA GLN A 12 16.70 5.79 -15.82
C GLN A 12 16.09 6.36 -17.11
N LYS A 13 15.14 5.65 -17.73
CA LYS A 13 14.36 6.19 -18.84
C LYS A 13 13.58 7.45 -18.44
N LYS A 14 12.95 7.44 -17.28
CA LYS A 14 12.23 8.62 -16.74
C LYS A 14 13.17 9.80 -16.46
N LEU A 15 14.39 9.55 -15.97
CA LEU A 15 15.38 10.60 -15.78
C LEU A 15 15.72 11.28 -17.10
N LYS A 16 15.95 10.49 -18.15
CA LYS A 16 16.22 11.01 -19.49
C LYS A 16 15.05 11.84 -20.05
N GLU A 17 13.81 11.33 -19.91
CA GLU A 17 12.60 12.05 -20.35
C GLU A 17 12.44 13.39 -19.63
N LYS A 18 12.80 13.47 -18.35
CA LYS A 18 12.74 14.69 -17.52
C LYS A 18 14.00 15.56 -17.58
N LYS A 19 15.01 15.17 -18.35
CA LYS A 19 16.31 15.85 -18.45
C LYS A 19 17.01 16.01 -17.08
N LEU A 20 16.95 14.97 -16.25
CA LEU A 20 17.59 14.89 -14.95
C LEU A 20 18.90 14.12 -15.09
N ASP A 21 19.97 14.62 -14.44
CA ASP A 21 21.26 13.95 -14.40
C ASP A 21 21.30 12.81 -13.40
N ALA A 22 20.54 12.96 -12.31
CA ALA A 22 20.40 11.97 -11.26
C ALA A 22 19.04 12.06 -10.55
N PHE A 23 18.75 11.06 -9.73
CA PHE A 23 17.58 11.05 -8.85
C PHE A 23 17.99 10.63 -7.44
N LEU A 24 17.56 11.41 -6.46
CA LEU A 24 17.77 11.17 -5.05
C LEU A 24 16.50 10.51 -4.47
N ASN A 25 16.64 9.24 -4.09
CA ASN A 25 15.60 8.51 -3.36
C ASN A 25 15.83 8.63 -1.87
N TRP A 26 14.77 9.01 -1.16
CA TRP A 26 14.77 9.26 0.27
C TRP A 26 13.86 8.29 1.02
N GLU A 27 12.75 7.93 0.42
CA GLU A 27 11.69 7.13 0.99
C GLU A 27 12.08 5.63 1.07
N PRO A 28 11.98 4.97 2.25
CA PRO A 28 12.43 3.59 2.45
C PRO A 28 11.80 2.56 1.50
N TYR A 29 10.50 2.62 1.23
CA TYR A 29 9.84 1.69 0.31
C TYR A 29 10.31 1.86 -1.15
N ASN A 30 10.63 3.08 -1.55
CA ASN A 30 11.22 3.35 -2.86
C ASN A 30 12.67 2.84 -2.93
N VAL A 31 13.42 2.93 -1.82
CA VAL A 31 14.75 2.32 -1.70
C VAL A 31 14.63 0.79 -1.81
N GLU A 32 13.74 0.16 -1.07
CA GLU A 32 13.47 -1.29 -1.15
C GLU A 32 13.07 -1.72 -2.57
N TYR A 33 12.15 -0.99 -3.22
CA TYR A 33 11.72 -1.27 -4.59
C TYR A 33 12.87 -1.29 -5.60
N LEU A 34 13.81 -0.35 -5.48
CA LEU A 34 14.91 -0.17 -6.44
C LEU A 34 16.16 -1.00 -6.11
N THR A 35 16.26 -1.51 -4.87
CA THR A 35 17.43 -2.28 -4.43
C THR A 35 17.11 -3.76 -4.18
N GLY A 36 15.86 -4.08 -3.85
CA GLY A 36 15.47 -5.39 -3.30
C GLY A 36 15.93 -5.59 -1.85
N SER A 37 16.38 -4.53 -1.16
CA SER A 37 16.94 -4.60 0.20
C SER A 37 16.29 -3.58 1.12
N ARG A 38 16.06 -3.98 2.38
CA ARG A 38 15.52 -3.14 3.46
C ARG A 38 16.60 -2.45 4.29
N VAL A 39 17.86 -2.56 3.87
CA VAL A 39 18.98 -1.88 4.55
C VAL A 39 18.75 -0.37 4.53
N GLU A 40 18.92 0.27 5.67
CA GLU A 40 18.72 1.71 5.79
C GLU A 40 19.78 2.49 5.02
N GLY A 41 19.31 3.35 4.13
CA GLY A 41 20.16 4.21 3.30
C GLY A 41 19.35 5.08 2.35
N LYS A 42 20.06 5.85 1.55
CA LYS A 42 19.49 6.73 0.51
C LYS A 42 20.15 6.39 -0.82
N LEU A 43 19.42 6.55 -1.93
CA LEU A 43 19.97 6.26 -3.24
C LEU A 43 20.24 7.54 -4.01
N LEU A 44 21.37 7.57 -4.72
CA LEU A 44 21.56 8.49 -5.81
C LEU A 44 21.79 7.68 -7.09
N ILE A 45 20.84 7.77 -8.02
CA ILE A 45 20.85 7.00 -9.26
C ILE A 45 21.02 7.94 -10.43
N THR A 46 22.05 7.71 -11.24
CA THR A 46 22.31 8.42 -12.50
C THR A 46 21.93 7.54 -13.70
N GLY A 47 22.04 8.05 -14.92
CA GLY A 47 21.87 7.26 -16.12
C GLY A 47 22.85 6.05 -16.26
N LYS A 48 23.94 6.03 -15.49
CA LYS A 48 24.99 4.99 -15.59
C LYS A 48 25.46 4.42 -14.26
N LYS A 49 25.30 5.15 -13.15
CA LYS A 49 25.86 4.78 -11.84
C LYS A 49 24.75 4.73 -10.80
N LYS A 50 24.91 3.87 -9.83
CA LYS A 50 23.99 3.69 -8.70
C LYS A 50 24.80 3.74 -7.41
N PHE A 51 24.46 4.70 -6.54
CA PHE A 51 25.11 4.91 -5.26
C PHE A 51 24.14 4.64 -4.13
N PHE A 52 24.59 3.88 -3.14
CA PHE A 52 23.88 3.66 -1.89
C PHE A 52 24.61 4.40 -0.77
N ILE A 53 23.98 5.40 -0.18
CA ILE A 53 24.56 6.26 0.86
C ILE A 53 23.97 5.83 2.19
N THR A 54 24.80 5.32 3.09
CA THR A 54 24.37 4.81 4.40
C THR A 54 25.36 5.19 5.51
N THR A 55 24.91 5.05 6.77
CA THR A 55 25.75 5.27 7.95
C THR A 55 26.67 4.07 8.22
N PRO A 56 27.73 4.23 9.04
CA PRO A 56 28.61 3.11 9.41
C PRO A 56 27.88 1.88 9.99
N LEU A 57 26.72 2.07 10.63
CA LEU A 57 25.94 1.00 11.25
C LEU A 57 25.47 -0.06 10.22
N PHE A 58 25.14 0.36 9.00
CA PHE A 58 24.55 -0.52 7.99
C PHE A 58 25.50 -0.90 6.85
N VAL A 59 26.77 -0.48 6.92
CA VAL A 59 27.74 -0.71 5.82
C VAL A 59 28.00 -2.18 5.57
N GLU A 60 28.11 -3.00 6.61
CA GLU A 60 28.38 -4.43 6.47
C GLU A 60 27.25 -5.14 5.73
N GLU A 61 26.02 -4.89 6.15
CA GLU A 61 24.82 -5.46 5.52
C GLU A 61 24.64 -4.95 4.09
N ALA A 62 24.84 -3.64 3.86
CA ALA A 62 24.77 -3.06 2.53
C ALA A 62 25.79 -3.68 1.56
N LYS A 63 27.01 -3.95 2.01
CA LYS A 63 28.05 -4.61 1.19
C LYS A 63 27.69 -6.06 0.84
N LYS A 64 26.99 -6.77 1.73
CA LYS A 64 26.56 -8.16 1.50
C LYS A 64 25.38 -8.24 0.52
N THR A 65 24.42 -7.31 0.64
CA THR A 65 23.15 -7.37 -0.09
C THR A 65 23.15 -6.56 -1.39
N LEU A 66 24.02 -5.54 -1.50
CA LEU A 66 24.04 -4.57 -2.60
C LEU A 66 25.41 -4.57 -3.33
N ALA A 67 25.88 -5.77 -3.74
CA ALA A 67 27.21 -5.94 -4.34
C ALA A 67 27.44 -5.06 -5.58
N ASP A 68 26.39 -4.81 -6.37
CA ASP A 68 26.46 -4.00 -7.61
C ASP A 68 26.31 -2.50 -7.37
N TRP A 69 26.18 -2.04 -6.11
CA TRP A 69 26.04 -0.65 -5.77
C TRP A 69 27.35 -0.05 -5.28
N GLN A 70 27.60 1.22 -5.61
CA GLN A 70 28.70 1.95 -5.00
C GLN A 70 28.29 2.42 -3.60
N ILE A 71 28.75 1.70 -2.58
CA ILE A 71 28.45 2.03 -1.17
C ILE A 71 29.25 3.26 -0.77
N VAL A 72 28.55 4.28 -0.27
CA VAL A 72 29.11 5.55 0.22
C VAL A 72 28.81 5.69 1.70
N ILE A 73 29.87 5.82 2.50
CA ILE A 73 29.70 5.92 3.96
C ILE A 73 29.49 7.39 4.34
N GLN A 74 28.36 7.65 4.97
CA GLN A 74 28.05 8.92 5.61
C GLN A 74 28.73 8.95 6.97
N ARG A 75 29.91 9.59 7.06
CA ARG A 75 30.68 9.74 8.32
C ARG A 75 30.29 10.98 9.11
N ASP A 76 29.93 12.04 8.41
CA ASP A 76 29.61 13.35 9.00
C ASP A 76 28.12 13.64 8.83
N SER A 77 27.76 14.32 7.74
CA SER A 77 26.40 14.66 7.39
C SER A 77 26.02 14.13 6.01
N PHE A 78 24.73 13.93 5.79
CA PHE A 78 24.23 13.49 4.48
C PHE A 78 24.57 14.50 3.36
N PRO A 79 24.44 15.85 3.55
CA PRO A 79 24.86 16.81 2.55
C PRO A 79 26.35 16.70 2.16
N ALA A 80 27.24 16.43 3.12
CA ALA A 80 28.67 16.23 2.85
C ALA A 80 28.92 14.93 2.05
N ALA A 81 28.21 13.84 2.39
CA ALA A 81 28.29 12.60 1.63
C ALA A 81 27.75 12.77 0.21
N LEU A 82 26.61 13.42 0.03
CA LEU A 82 26.04 13.73 -1.28
C LEU A 82 26.96 14.60 -2.13
N SER A 83 27.54 15.67 -1.57
CA SER A 83 28.51 16.51 -2.27
C SER A 83 29.70 15.70 -2.76
N ARG A 84 30.27 14.79 -1.95
CA ARG A 84 31.34 13.88 -2.38
C ARG A 84 30.95 13.00 -3.56
N VAL A 85 29.71 12.53 -3.60
CA VAL A 85 29.19 11.72 -4.71
C VAL A 85 29.00 12.59 -5.95
N CYS A 86 28.42 13.78 -5.81
CA CYS A 86 28.14 14.69 -6.91
C CYS A 86 29.43 15.12 -7.67
N ARG A 87 30.57 15.17 -7.00
CA ARG A 87 31.86 15.41 -7.66
C ARG A 87 32.33 14.24 -8.55
N LYS A 88 31.71 13.05 -8.47
CA LYS A 88 32.09 11.87 -9.28
C LYS A 88 31.36 11.75 -10.60
N PHE A 89 30.45 12.68 -10.90
CA PHE A 89 29.73 12.72 -12.18
C PHE A 89 29.46 14.17 -12.60
N PRO A 90 29.40 14.47 -13.92
CA PRO A 90 29.38 15.86 -14.44
C PRO A 90 28.01 16.53 -14.30
N GLY A 91 26.97 15.80 -13.95
CA GLY A 91 25.60 16.31 -13.87
C GLY A 91 25.32 17.05 -12.57
N ARG A 92 24.43 18.05 -12.62
CA ARG A 92 24.06 18.89 -11.48
C ARG A 92 22.56 18.92 -11.19
N THR A 93 21.73 18.54 -12.17
CA THR A 93 20.28 18.56 -12.03
C THR A 93 19.80 17.26 -11.40
N ILE A 94 19.45 17.32 -10.11
CA ILE A 94 19.07 16.14 -9.32
C ILE A 94 17.57 16.22 -9.02
N GLY A 95 16.79 15.29 -9.57
CA GLY A 95 15.43 15.07 -9.14
C GLY A 95 15.38 14.52 -7.71
N PHE A 96 14.36 14.86 -6.94
CA PHE A 96 14.18 14.33 -5.58
C PHE A 96 12.72 14.07 -5.28
N GLU A 97 12.45 13.21 -4.31
CA GLU A 97 11.11 12.84 -3.83
C GLU A 97 10.50 13.98 -3.00
N ALA A 98 9.79 14.88 -3.68
CA ALA A 98 9.26 16.08 -3.04
C ALA A 98 8.16 15.79 -1.99
N SER A 99 7.54 14.61 -2.03
CA SER A 99 6.53 14.18 -1.06
C SER A 99 7.13 13.64 0.24
N HIS A 100 8.43 13.30 0.25
CA HIS A 100 9.07 12.60 1.37
C HIS A 100 10.24 13.38 1.98
N LEU A 101 10.85 14.29 1.24
CA LEU A 101 11.91 15.14 1.75
C LEU A 101 11.32 16.27 2.59
N SER A 102 11.71 16.37 3.86
CA SER A 102 11.27 17.46 4.71
C SER A 102 11.80 18.81 4.20
N TYR A 103 11.10 19.89 4.52
CA TYR A 103 11.55 21.24 4.15
C TYR A 103 12.92 21.57 4.74
N GLU A 104 13.22 21.13 5.95
CA GLU A 104 14.52 21.34 6.59
C GLU A 104 15.65 20.64 5.81
N GLU A 105 15.42 19.38 5.43
CA GLU A 105 16.37 18.61 4.63
C GLU A 105 16.57 19.23 3.25
N TYR A 106 15.49 19.65 2.61
CA TYR A 106 15.57 20.40 1.35
C TYR A 106 16.45 21.65 1.49
N CYS A 107 16.27 22.46 2.55
CA CYS A 107 17.08 23.65 2.81
C CYS A 107 18.55 23.32 3.05
N ARG A 108 18.85 22.20 3.71
CA ARG A 108 20.23 21.72 3.92
C ARG A 108 20.87 21.28 2.60
N LEU A 109 20.16 20.52 1.78
CA LEU A 109 20.65 20.01 0.50
C LEU A 109 20.80 21.10 -0.56
N SER A 110 19.92 22.09 -0.59
CA SER A 110 19.97 23.22 -1.55
C SER A 110 21.19 24.13 -1.36
N ARG A 111 21.89 24.03 -0.22
CA ARG A 111 23.16 24.76 0.04
C ARG A 111 24.38 24.11 -0.63
N ILE A 112 24.21 22.90 -1.18
CA ILE A 112 25.29 22.21 -1.90
C ILE A 112 25.47 22.89 -3.26
N LYS A 113 26.59 23.58 -3.47
CA LYS A 113 26.86 24.38 -4.68
C LYS A 113 26.84 23.54 -5.97
N GLU A 114 27.16 22.26 -5.88
CA GLU A 114 27.25 21.36 -7.01
C GLU A 114 25.88 20.81 -7.44
N VAL A 115 24.77 21.12 -6.72
CA VAL A 115 23.48 20.49 -6.90
C VAL A 115 22.41 21.52 -7.23
N SER A 116 21.62 21.24 -8.27
CA SER A 116 20.34 21.91 -8.56
C SER A 116 19.20 20.90 -8.32
N LEU A 117 18.42 21.10 -7.26
CA LEU A 117 17.35 20.21 -6.87
C LEU A 117 16.06 20.49 -7.65
N VAL A 118 15.50 19.45 -8.26
CA VAL A 118 14.23 19.52 -9.02
C VAL A 118 13.20 18.62 -8.34
N PRO A 119 12.06 19.17 -7.87
CA PRO A 119 11.04 18.36 -7.24
C PRO A 119 10.39 17.41 -8.26
N CYS A 120 10.33 16.13 -7.92
CA CYS A 120 9.74 15.07 -8.73
C CYS A 120 8.78 14.24 -7.87
N PRO A 121 7.58 14.76 -7.60
CA PRO A 121 6.61 14.03 -6.80
C PRO A 121 6.22 12.73 -7.50
N GLN A 122 6.11 11.66 -6.73
CA GLN A 122 5.54 10.38 -7.15
C GLN A 122 6.24 9.70 -8.35
N LEU A 123 7.54 9.97 -8.56
CA LEU A 123 8.26 9.42 -9.72
C LEU A 123 8.43 7.89 -9.60
N VAL A 124 8.83 7.40 -8.43
CA VAL A 124 9.04 5.96 -8.18
C VAL A 124 7.71 5.28 -7.86
N GLU A 125 6.83 5.95 -7.14
CA GLU A 125 5.48 5.44 -6.80
C GLU A 125 4.67 5.11 -8.07
N THR A 126 4.78 5.90 -9.13
CA THR A 126 4.14 5.58 -10.43
C THR A 126 4.75 4.35 -11.10
N LEU A 127 6.01 4.00 -10.81
CA LEU A 127 6.62 2.76 -11.29
C LEU A 127 6.14 1.57 -10.44
N ARG A 128 6.04 1.73 -9.12
CA ARG A 128 5.53 0.74 -8.16
C ARG A 128 4.08 0.39 -8.40
N ALA A 129 3.27 1.37 -8.83
CA ALA A 129 1.84 1.14 -9.11
C ALA A 129 1.61 -0.02 -10.10
N VAL A 130 2.54 -0.25 -11.04
CA VAL A 130 2.47 -1.33 -12.04
C VAL A 130 3.43 -2.45 -11.64
N LYS A 131 2.89 -3.51 -11.08
CA LYS A 131 3.60 -4.68 -10.55
C LYS A 131 4.12 -5.58 -11.67
N ASP A 132 5.30 -6.11 -11.49
CA ASP A 132 5.83 -7.23 -12.28
C ASP A 132 5.27 -8.57 -11.76
N ASP A 133 5.57 -9.67 -12.47
CA ASP A 133 5.04 -11.00 -12.12
C ASP A 133 5.55 -11.50 -10.76
N HIS A 134 6.75 -11.11 -10.34
CA HIS A 134 7.31 -11.47 -9.04
C HIS A 134 6.57 -10.72 -7.93
N GLU A 135 6.34 -9.42 -8.09
CA GLU A 135 5.55 -8.62 -7.15
C GLU A 135 4.12 -9.15 -7.00
N LEU A 136 3.48 -9.50 -8.13
CA LEU A 136 2.14 -10.11 -8.13
C LEU A 136 2.10 -11.45 -7.39
N SER A 137 3.18 -12.25 -7.50
CA SER A 137 3.29 -13.53 -6.76
C SER A 137 3.35 -13.30 -5.25
N LEU A 138 4.16 -12.34 -4.79
CA LEU A 138 4.30 -12.00 -3.36
C LEU A 138 2.99 -11.43 -2.78
N ILE A 139 2.32 -10.54 -3.52
CA ILE A 139 1.01 -9.99 -3.12
C ILE A 139 -0.03 -11.11 -3.01
N LYS A 140 -0.03 -12.07 -3.94
CA LYS A 140 -0.94 -13.21 -3.89
C LYS A 140 -0.65 -14.13 -2.70
N GLU A 141 0.60 -14.38 -2.39
CA GLU A 141 1.01 -15.14 -1.20
C GLU A 141 0.58 -14.44 0.09
N ALA A 142 0.82 -13.12 0.19
CA ALA A 142 0.36 -12.30 1.30
C ALA A 142 -1.18 -12.36 1.45
N HIS A 143 -1.91 -12.31 0.34
CA HIS A 143 -3.38 -12.41 0.36
C HIS A 143 -3.85 -13.79 0.83
N THR A 144 -3.21 -14.86 0.38
CA THR A 144 -3.53 -16.23 0.83
C THR A 144 -3.32 -16.39 2.35
N LEU A 145 -2.23 -15.81 2.89
CA LEU A 145 -1.98 -15.82 4.33
C LEU A 145 -2.99 -14.96 5.11
N ALA A 146 -3.41 -13.82 4.56
CA ALA A 146 -4.45 -13.00 5.17
C ALA A 146 -5.81 -13.72 5.20
N GLU A 147 -6.19 -14.44 4.13
CA GLU A 147 -7.40 -15.27 4.14
C GLU A 147 -7.32 -16.37 5.20
N ALA A 148 -6.18 -17.04 5.34
CA ALA A 148 -5.99 -18.06 6.38
C ALA A 148 -6.03 -17.45 7.79
N ALA A 149 -5.48 -16.25 8.00
CA ALA A 149 -5.59 -15.52 9.27
C ALA A 149 -7.03 -15.11 9.58
N PHE A 150 -7.80 -14.75 8.53
CA PHE A 150 -9.22 -14.46 8.66
C PHE A 150 -10.02 -15.70 9.11
N ASP A 151 -9.78 -16.84 8.47
CA ASP A 151 -10.45 -18.11 8.82
C ASP A 151 -10.09 -18.55 10.25
N HIS A 152 -8.82 -18.37 10.65
CA HIS A 152 -8.38 -18.60 12.04
C HIS A 152 -9.12 -17.69 13.02
N ALA A 153 -9.19 -16.38 12.75
CA ALA A 153 -9.89 -15.43 13.60
C ALA A 153 -11.40 -15.75 13.69
N GLN A 154 -12.02 -16.15 12.58
CA GLN A 154 -13.43 -16.52 12.56
C GLN A 154 -13.72 -17.78 13.42
N ALA A 155 -12.80 -18.74 13.44
CA ALA A 155 -12.92 -19.94 14.27
C ALA A 155 -12.78 -19.67 15.78
N LEU A 156 -12.20 -18.53 16.17
CA LEU A 156 -12.04 -18.10 17.57
C LEU A 156 -13.19 -17.23 18.07
N LEU A 157 -14.19 -16.92 17.22
CA LEU A 157 -15.33 -16.11 17.64
C LEU A 157 -16.18 -16.87 18.64
N GLU A 158 -16.23 -16.35 19.87
CA GLU A 158 -17.09 -16.83 20.95
C GLU A 158 -17.59 -15.66 21.78
N SER A 159 -18.76 -15.82 22.41
CA SER A 159 -19.30 -14.80 23.29
C SER A 159 -18.35 -14.54 24.47
N GLY A 160 -17.98 -13.28 24.68
CA GLY A 160 -17.08 -12.84 25.75
C GLY A 160 -15.63 -12.58 25.32
N ILE A 161 -15.18 -13.03 24.15
CA ILE A 161 -13.85 -12.63 23.62
C ILE A 161 -13.81 -11.12 23.42
N THR A 162 -12.68 -10.49 23.70
CA THR A 162 -12.49 -9.04 23.46
C THR A 162 -11.94 -8.76 22.06
N GLU A 163 -12.18 -7.54 21.53
CA GLU A 163 -11.58 -7.09 20.27
C GLU A 163 -10.04 -7.17 20.33
N LYS A 164 -9.44 -6.85 21.49
CA LYS A 164 -7.98 -6.92 21.68
C LYS A 164 -7.44 -8.34 21.68
N GLU A 165 -8.11 -9.28 22.37
CA GLU A 165 -7.72 -10.69 22.38
C GLU A 165 -7.73 -11.26 20.96
N LEU A 166 -8.81 -11.05 20.22
CA LEU A 166 -8.93 -11.53 18.84
C LEU A 166 -7.88 -10.86 17.92
N SER A 167 -7.60 -9.56 18.10
CA SER A 167 -6.55 -8.85 17.36
C SER A 167 -5.17 -9.43 17.64
N ALA A 168 -4.87 -9.80 18.90
CA ALA A 168 -3.59 -10.41 19.28
C ALA A 168 -3.41 -11.80 18.63
N GLU A 169 -4.47 -12.61 18.56
CA GLU A 169 -4.46 -13.91 17.89
C GLU A 169 -4.23 -13.77 16.37
N ILE A 170 -4.85 -12.80 15.72
CA ILE A 170 -4.61 -12.47 14.30
C ILE A 170 -3.14 -12.14 14.06
N ILE A 171 -2.57 -11.24 14.87
CA ILE A 171 -1.15 -10.83 14.75
C ILE A 171 -0.22 -12.03 14.97
N TYR A 172 -0.48 -12.83 16.00
CA TYR A 172 0.30 -14.04 16.29
C TYR A 172 0.27 -15.01 15.11
N PHE A 173 -0.92 -15.28 14.55
CA PHE A 173 -1.08 -16.18 13.41
C PHE A 173 -0.28 -15.68 12.19
N ILE A 174 -0.42 -14.40 11.84
CA ILE A 174 0.27 -13.79 10.69
C ILE A 174 1.79 -13.88 10.87
N ARG A 175 2.32 -13.48 12.04
CA ARG A 175 3.76 -13.43 12.29
C ARG A 175 4.45 -14.80 12.32
N LYS A 176 3.70 -15.88 12.47
CA LYS A 176 4.25 -17.25 12.34
C LYS A 176 4.61 -17.62 10.91
N SER A 177 4.00 -17.02 9.89
CA SER A 177 4.09 -17.48 8.50
C SER A 177 4.38 -16.36 7.49
N ALA A 178 4.38 -15.10 7.92
CA ALA A 178 4.64 -13.92 7.11
C ALA A 178 5.73 -13.04 7.73
N ASP A 179 6.19 -12.02 7.01
CA ASP A 179 7.15 -11.03 7.53
C ASP A 179 6.57 -10.27 8.72
N SER A 180 5.32 -9.84 8.60
CA SER A 180 4.53 -9.14 9.62
C SER A 180 3.08 -9.02 9.15
N GLU A 181 2.22 -8.45 10.02
CA GLU A 181 0.99 -7.81 9.56
C GLU A 181 1.29 -6.64 8.61
N ALA A 182 0.41 -6.40 7.62
CA ALA A 182 0.53 -5.27 6.70
C ALA A 182 0.22 -3.92 7.40
N PHE A 183 -0.69 -3.97 8.37
CA PHE A 183 -1.11 -2.87 9.25
C PHE A 183 -1.71 -3.46 10.54
N PRO A 184 -1.85 -2.65 11.63
CA PRO A 184 -2.52 -3.11 12.85
C PRO A 184 -3.96 -3.54 12.55
N PRO A 185 -4.37 -4.80 12.81
CA PRO A 185 -5.70 -5.29 12.47
C PRO A 185 -6.81 -4.46 13.11
N ILE A 186 -7.89 -4.21 12.35
CA ILE A 186 -9.11 -3.62 12.85
C ILE A 186 -10.04 -4.78 13.23
N VAL A 187 -10.40 -4.85 14.52
CA VAL A 187 -11.35 -5.82 15.07
C VAL A 187 -12.38 -5.04 15.84
N LEU A 188 -13.62 -5.06 15.36
CA LEU A 188 -14.70 -4.26 15.95
C LEU A 188 -15.97 -5.10 16.07
N PHE A 189 -16.69 -4.95 17.21
CA PHE A 189 -17.90 -5.67 17.51
C PHE A 189 -19.11 -4.74 17.67
N GLY A 190 -20.28 -5.21 17.24
CA GLY A 190 -21.57 -4.54 17.39
C GLY A 190 -21.59 -3.13 16.82
N GLU A 191 -22.00 -2.16 17.62
CA GLU A 191 -22.10 -0.74 17.27
C GLU A 191 -20.76 -0.11 16.83
N ARG A 192 -19.64 -0.67 17.32
CA ARG A 192 -18.30 -0.18 16.98
C ARG A 192 -17.89 -0.48 15.54
N THR A 193 -18.56 -1.41 14.86
CA THR A 193 -18.34 -1.68 13.44
C THR A 193 -18.67 -0.46 12.56
N SER A 194 -19.35 0.55 13.11
CA SER A 194 -19.58 1.85 12.46
C SER A 194 -18.35 2.76 12.37
N LEU A 195 -17.23 2.36 12.98
CA LEU A 195 -15.98 3.14 12.99
C LEU A 195 -15.03 2.61 11.90
N PRO A 196 -14.91 3.24 10.72
CA PRO A 196 -14.11 2.68 9.61
C PRO A 196 -12.64 2.38 9.97
N HIS A 197 -12.04 3.20 10.86
CA HIS A 197 -10.67 3.05 11.36
C HIS A 197 -10.62 2.89 12.88
N GLY A 198 -11.61 2.17 13.45
CA GLY A 198 -11.66 1.89 14.88
C GLY A 198 -10.48 1.00 15.30
N ARG A 199 -9.99 1.21 16.53
CA ARG A 199 -8.95 0.38 17.12
C ARG A 199 -9.57 -0.66 18.06
N PRO A 200 -9.02 -1.90 18.11
CA PRO A 200 -9.48 -2.92 19.05
C PRO A 200 -9.45 -2.42 20.51
N ALA A 201 -10.54 -2.69 21.26
CA ALA A 201 -10.72 -2.27 22.63
C ALA A 201 -11.03 -3.47 23.55
N GLU A 202 -11.28 -3.20 24.84
CA GLU A 202 -11.73 -4.22 25.81
C GLU A 202 -13.22 -4.59 25.64
N ARG A 203 -13.84 -4.17 24.56
CA ARG A 203 -15.22 -4.49 24.22
C ARG A 203 -15.33 -5.99 23.93
N ARG A 204 -16.27 -6.64 24.61
CA ARG A 204 -16.53 -8.09 24.47
C ARG A 204 -17.60 -8.36 23.43
N LEU A 205 -17.41 -9.43 22.65
CA LEU A 205 -18.41 -9.92 21.70
C LEU A 205 -19.64 -10.44 22.46
N ARG A 206 -20.82 -10.12 21.95
CA ARG A 206 -22.10 -10.60 22.45
C ARG A 206 -22.81 -11.37 21.35
N GLU A 207 -23.79 -12.18 21.72
CA GLU A 207 -24.66 -12.83 20.75
C GLU A 207 -25.41 -11.80 19.87
N ASN A 208 -25.66 -12.20 18.62
CA ASN A 208 -26.44 -11.44 17.66
C ASN A 208 -25.83 -10.08 17.27
N GLU A 209 -24.50 -10.05 17.09
CA GLU A 209 -23.76 -8.83 16.74
C GLU A 209 -23.01 -8.95 15.43
N LEU A 210 -22.68 -7.77 14.87
CA LEU A 210 -21.74 -7.64 13.77
C LEU A 210 -20.30 -7.79 14.29
N VAL A 211 -19.45 -8.47 13.52
CA VAL A 211 -18.01 -8.53 13.72
C VAL A 211 -17.34 -8.04 12.44
N LEU A 212 -16.67 -6.89 12.49
CA LEU A 212 -15.88 -6.39 11.38
C LEU A 212 -14.41 -6.72 11.64
N LEU A 213 -13.82 -7.49 10.73
CA LEU A 213 -12.40 -7.81 10.72
C LEU A 213 -11.78 -7.22 9.45
N ASP A 214 -10.71 -6.45 9.64
CA ASP A 214 -9.92 -5.85 8.57
C ASP A 214 -8.45 -6.10 8.89
N LEU A 215 -7.77 -6.86 8.04
CA LEU A 215 -6.43 -7.36 8.29
C LEU A 215 -5.67 -7.61 6.98
N GLY A 216 -4.35 -7.61 7.08
CA GLY A 216 -3.48 -7.92 5.97
C GLY A 216 -2.16 -8.53 6.44
N ALA A 217 -1.57 -9.38 5.62
CA ALA A 217 -0.24 -9.94 5.82
C ALA A 217 0.78 -9.24 4.91
N LYS A 218 2.06 -9.35 5.27
CA LYS A 218 3.19 -8.85 4.47
C LYS A 218 4.14 -9.99 4.17
N VAL A 219 4.43 -10.24 2.89
CA VAL A 219 5.35 -11.28 2.41
C VAL A 219 6.34 -10.68 1.43
N GLY A 220 7.62 -10.89 1.67
CA GLY A 220 8.70 -10.31 0.85
C GLY A 220 8.59 -8.78 0.72
N GLY A 221 8.04 -8.08 1.74
CA GLY A 221 7.77 -6.65 1.74
C GLY A 221 6.40 -6.24 1.18
N TYR A 222 5.70 -7.12 0.46
CA TYR A 222 4.43 -6.80 -0.20
C TYR A 222 3.24 -7.09 0.71
N CYS A 223 2.32 -6.13 0.76
CA CYS A 223 1.12 -6.15 1.57
C CYS A 223 -0.04 -6.86 0.87
N SER A 224 -0.95 -7.41 1.66
CA SER A 224 -2.32 -7.72 1.29
C SER A 224 -3.31 -6.95 2.15
N ASP A 225 -4.56 -6.92 1.74
CA ASP A 225 -5.65 -6.25 2.41
C ASP A 225 -6.96 -7.01 2.26
N ILE A 226 -7.69 -7.20 3.34
CA ILE A 226 -8.96 -7.92 3.35
C ILE A 226 -9.86 -7.45 4.48
N THR A 227 -11.06 -7.04 4.14
CA THR A 227 -12.11 -6.75 5.12
C THR A 227 -13.34 -7.62 4.87
N LYS A 228 -13.86 -8.23 5.93
CA LYS A 228 -15.17 -8.88 5.93
C LYS A 228 -15.93 -8.52 7.20
N THR A 229 -17.24 -8.38 7.06
CA THR A 229 -18.16 -8.30 8.21
C THR A 229 -18.87 -9.62 8.37
N ILE A 230 -18.69 -10.25 9.54
CA ILE A 230 -19.29 -11.51 9.95
C ILE A 230 -20.53 -11.19 10.78
N PHE A 231 -21.56 -12.01 10.67
CA PHE A 231 -22.76 -11.97 11.48
C PHE A 231 -22.67 -13.07 12.53
N PHE A 232 -22.46 -12.69 13.80
CA PHE A 232 -22.34 -13.61 14.91
C PHE A 232 -23.71 -13.80 15.56
N GLY A 233 -24.34 -14.96 15.30
CA GLY A 233 -25.73 -15.23 15.68
C GLY A 233 -26.77 -14.61 14.72
N GLU A 234 -27.95 -14.32 15.24
CA GLU A 234 -29.06 -13.72 14.49
C GLU A 234 -29.00 -12.18 14.58
N VAL A 235 -28.68 -11.53 13.46
CA VAL A 235 -28.62 -10.06 13.38
C VAL A 235 -29.85 -9.51 12.66
N ASP A 236 -30.11 -8.20 12.83
CA ASP A 236 -31.19 -7.50 12.12
C ASP A 236 -31.08 -7.76 10.59
N PRO A 237 -32.17 -8.16 9.92
CA PRO A 237 -32.22 -8.44 8.48
C PRO A 237 -31.63 -7.32 7.61
N LYS A 238 -31.72 -6.07 8.04
CA LYS A 238 -31.12 -4.92 7.31
C LYS A 238 -29.63 -5.13 6.99
N TRP A 239 -28.88 -5.79 7.88
CA TRP A 239 -27.45 -6.02 7.67
C TRP A 239 -27.16 -7.03 6.57
N HIS A 240 -28.02 -8.03 6.42
CA HIS A 240 -27.96 -8.96 5.29
C HIS A 240 -28.22 -8.25 3.97
N GLU A 241 -29.26 -7.40 3.92
CA GLU A 241 -29.58 -6.61 2.73
C GLU A 241 -28.44 -5.67 2.32
N ILE A 242 -27.80 -5.00 3.30
CA ILE A 242 -26.65 -4.12 3.10
C ILE A 242 -25.44 -4.91 2.58
N ARG A 243 -25.10 -6.06 3.19
CA ARG A 243 -24.02 -6.93 2.73
C ARG A 243 -24.24 -7.38 1.28
N ASP A 244 -25.47 -7.78 0.95
CA ASP A 244 -25.81 -8.27 -0.38
C ASP A 244 -25.77 -7.12 -1.41
N LEU A 245 -26.20 -5.93 -1.03
CA LEU A 245 -26.05 -4.71 -1.85
C LEU A 245 -24.58 -4.43 -2.13
N ILE A 246 -23.72 -4.39 -1.11
CA ILE A 246 -22.29 -4.20 -1.24
C ILE A 246 -21.69 -5.25 -2.18
N SER A 247 -22.06 -6.52 -2.02
CA SER A 247 -21.57 -7.62 -2.86
C SER A 247 -21.95 -7.47 -4.32
N ARG A 248 -23.16 -7.01 -4.61
CA ARG A 248 -23.62 -6.70 -5.99
C ARG A 248 -22.84 -5.54 -6.59
N ILE A 249 -22.64 -4.48 -5.81
CA ILE A 249 -21.87 -3.30 -6.25
C ILE A 249 -20.41 -3.68 -6.56
N GLN A 250 -19.76 -4.45 -5.70
CA GLN A 250 -18.39 -4.94 -5.93
C GLN A 250 -18.28 -5.78 -7.21
N LYS A 251 -19.25 -6.70 -7.41
CA LYS A 251 -19.28 -7.53 -8.63
C LYS A 251 -19.41 -6.67 -9.89
N GLU A 252 -20.31 -5.69 -9.89
CA GLU A 252 -20.48 -4.75 -11.01
C GLU A 252 -19.21 -3.90 -11.25
N ALA A 253 -18.64 -3.34 -10.18
CA ALA A 253 -17.42 -2.54 -10.25
C ALA A 253 -16.23 -3.35 -10.79
N THR A 254 -16.03 -4.59 -10.29
CA THR A 254 -14.98 -5.50 -10.77
C THR A 254 -15.13 -5.78 -12.28
N GLY A 255 -16.36 -5.97 -12.77
CA GLY A 255 -16.64 -6.19 -14.19
C GLY A 255 -16.35 -4.97 -15.08
N LYS A 256 -16.16 -3.77 -14.49
CA LYS A 256 -15.78 -2.54 -15.21
C LYS A 256 -14.29 -2.23 -15.13
N ILE A 257 -13.52 -2.96 -14.33
CA ILE A 257 -12.07 -2.81 -14.22
C ILE A 257 -11.43 -3.36 -15.49
N THR A 258 -10.91 -2.46 -16.33
CA THR A 258 -10.11 -2.80 -17.51
C THR A 258 -9.01 -1.75 -17.69
N PRO A 259 -7.87 -2.09 -18.34
CA PRO A 259 -6.86 -1.08 -18.69
C PRO A 259 -7.47 0.06 -19.47
N GLY A 260 -7.11 1.30 -19.14
CA GLY A 260 -7.65 2.52 -19.78
C GLY A 260 -8.85 3.15 -19.08
N VAL A 261 -9.51 2.46 -18.16
CA VAL A 261 -10.59 3.04 -17.35
C VAL A 261 -10.01 3.94 -16.27
N SER A 262 -10.62 5.11 -16.03
CA SER A 262 -10.18 6.00 -14.95
C SER A 262 -10.66 5.49 -13.58
N CYS A 263 -9.80 5.65 -12.57
CA CYS A 263 -10.11 5.27 -11.19
C CYS A 263 -11.36 5.99 -10.66
N SER A 264 -11.54 7.26 -11.05
CA SER A 264 -12.76 8.01 -10.68
C SER A 264 -14.05 7.51 -11.36
N GLN A 265 -13.96 6.78 -12.49
CA GLN A 265 -15.15 6.16 -13.10
C GLN A 265 -15.63 4.97 -12.27
N ILE A 266 -14.70 4.17 -11.71
CA ILE A 266 -15.04 3.06 -10.81
C ILE A 266 -15.68 3.59 -9.53
N ASP A 267 -15.08 4.62 -8.90
CA ASP A 267 -15.66 5.25 -7.70
C ASP A 267 -17.05 5.85 -7.97
N ARG A 268 -17.25 6.55 -9.10
CA ARG A 268 -18.55 7.10 -9.47
C ARG A 268 -19.63 6.02 -9.64
N LEU A 269 -19.25 4.85 -10.18
CA LEU A 269 -20.18 3.73 -10.30
C LEU A 269 -20.65 3.27 -8.91
N VAL A 270 -19.71 3.02 -7.98
CA VAL A 270 -20.00 2.60 -6.61
C VAL A 270 -20.90 3.64 -5.91
N ARG A 271 -20.52 4.93 -5.94
CA ARG A 271 -21.32 6.01 -5.33
C ARG A 271 -22.70 6.16 -5.97
N LYS A 272 -22.81 5.98 -7.28
CA LYS A 272 -24.11 6.00 -7.97
C LYS A 272 -25.03 4.90 -7.43
N ARG A 273 -24.55 3.66 -7.31
CA ARG A 273 -25.35 2.54 -6.80
C ARG A 273 -25.74 2.71 -5.33
N LEU A 274 -24.82 3.23 -4.52
CA LEU A 274 -25.12 3.56 -3.12
C LEU A 274 -26.16 4.69 -3.02
N LYS A 275 -26.12 5.68 -3.90
CA LYS A 275 -27.13 6.76 -3.98
C LYS A 275 -28.50 6.24 -4.37
N GLU A 276 -28.57 5.38 -5.39
CA GLU A 276 -29.81 4.74 -5.85
C GLU A 276 -30.46 3.90 -4.76
N ALA A 277 -29.64 3.30 -3.88
CA ALA A 277 -30.12 2.54 -2.72
C ALA A 277 -30.35 3.38 -1.45
N GLY A 278 -30.11 4.71 -1.48
CA GLY A 278 -30.31 5.61 -0.33
C GLY A 278 -29.17 5.66 0.69
N TYR A 279 -28.02 5.00 0.42
CA TYR A 279 -26.92 4.86 1.39
C TYR A 279 -25.68 5.72 1.12
N LEU A 280 -25.73 6.65 0.16
CA LEU A 280 -24.55 7.44 -0.21
C LEU A 280 -23.97 8.24 0.97
N SER A 281 -24.81 8.80 1.84
CA SER A 281 -24.38 9.56 3.02
C SER A 281 -23.67 8.71 4.08
N ALA A 282 -23.89 7.39 4.06
CA ALA A 282 -23.26 6.43 4.96
C ALA A 282 -21.97 5.82 4.39
N PHE A 283 -21.53 6.21 3.19
CA PHE A 283 -20.26 5.82 2.57
C PHE A 283 -19.22 6.93 2.73
N LEU A 284 -18.29 6.75 3.67
CA LEU A 284 -17.47 7.83 4.25
C LEU A 284 -16.06 7.97 3.64
N HIS A 285 -15.61 7.02 2.81
CA HIS A 285 -14.25 6.96 2.30
C HIS A 285 -14.17 6.77 0.78
N ASN A 286 -12.98 6.61 0.22
CA ASN A 286 -12.77 6.24 -1.17
C ASN A 286 -13.22 4.79 -1.41
N THR A 287 -13.46 4.45 -2.67
CA THR A 287 -13.86 3.09 -3.05
C THR A 287 -12.71 2.08 -2.89
N GLY A 288 -11.45 2.57 -2.87
CA GLY A 288 -10.28 1.72 -2.71
C GLY A 288 -8.97 2.45 -3.05
N HIS A 289 -7.90 1.69 -3.04
CA HIS A 289 -6.54 2.16 -3.26
C HIS A 289 -5.66 1.07 -3.90
N GLY A 290 -4.46 1.44 -4.33
CA GLY A 290 -3.43 0.49 -4.74
C GLY A 290 -2.80 -0.18 -3.52
N VAL A 291 -2.34 -1.41 -3.70
CA VAL A 291 -1.61 -2.19 -2.69
C VAL A 291 -0.29 -2.68 -3.27
N GLY A 292 0.78 -2.65 -2.48
CA GLY A 292 2.11 -3.10 -2.88
C GLY A 292 3.05 -3.20 -1.70
N LEU A 293 4.21 -2.53 -1.76
CA LEU A 293 5.13 -2.41 -0.63
C LEU A 293 4.53 -1.60 0.52
N GLU A 294 3.68 -0.63 0.18
CA GLU A 294 2.83 0.08 1.14
C GLU A 294 1.42 -0.45 1.05
N ILE A 295 0.72 -0.43 2.19
CA ILE A 295 -0.70 -0.82 2.23
C ILE A 295 -1.54 0.14 1.39
N HIS A 296 -1.28 1.43 1.47
CA HIS A 296 -1.91 2.45 0.65
C HIS A 296 -0.89 3.03 -0.33
N GLU A 297 -0.99 2.66 -1.60
CA GLU A 297 -0.20 3.28 -2.67
C GLU A 297 -1.07 3.63 -3.89
N GLN A 298 -0.46 4.13 -4.95
CA GLN A 298 -1.18 4.40 -6.19
C GLN A 298 -1.66 3.12 -6.89
N PRO A 299 -2.84 3.19 -7.57
CA PRO A 299 -3.71 4.36 -7.75
C PRO A 299 -4.73 4.51 -6.61
N VAL A 300 -5.28 5.72 -6.41
CA VAL A 300 -6.44 5.95 -5.54
C VAL A 300 -7.73 5.74 -6.33
N ILE A 301 -8.63 4.88 -5.85
CA ILE A 301 -9.97 4.68 -6.44
C ILE A 301 -10.95 5.61 -5.72
N GLY A 302 -10.97 6.87 -6.13
CA GLY A 302 -11.75 7.92 -5.48
C GLY A 302 -12.28 8.97 -6.44
N PRO A 303 -13.21 9.85 -5.99
CA PRO A 303 -13.96 10.75 -6.85
C PRO A 303 -13.11 11.81 -7.57
N LYS A 304 -11.95 12.15 -6.99
CA LYS A 304 -11.02 13.17 -7.52
C LYS A 304 -9.80 12.55 -8.23
N SER A 305 -9.72 11.22 -8.33
CA SER A 305 -8.60 10.55 -8.96
C SER A 305 -8.51 10.89 -10.45
N LYS A 306 -7.29 11.22 -10.89
CA LYS A 306 -6.95 11.45 -12.31
C LYS A 306 -6.24 10.24 -12.93
N GLU A 307 -6.03 9.19 -12.16
CA GLU A 307 -5.26 8.01 -12.53
C GLU A 307 -6.08 7.09 -13.43
N ILE A 308 -5.36 6.41 -14.32
CA ILE A 308 -5.91 5.46 -15.29
C ILE A 308 -5.39 4.07 -14.94
N LEU A 309 -6.28 3.11 -14.87
CA LEU A 309 -5.94 1.71 -14.62
C LEU A 309 -5.04 1.16 -15.73
N LYS A 310 -3.99 0.43 -15.34
CA LYS A 310 -3.03 -0.22 -16.24
C LYS A 310 -2.88 -1.67 -15.84
N THR A 311 -2.61 -2.52 -16.81
CA THR A 311 -2.23 -3.92 -16.56
C THR A 311 -1.08 -3.98 -15.55
N GLY A 312 -1.17 -4.89 -14.59
CA GLY A 312 -0.21 -5.05 -13.50
C GLY A 312 -0.52 -4.23 -12.25
N MET A 313 -1.52 -3.32 -12.27
CA MET A 313 -1.97 -2.69 -11.04
C MET A 313 -2.75 -3.67 -10.17
N VAL A 314 -2.58 -3.56 -8.85
CA VAL A 314 -3.40 -4.24 -7.84
C VAL A 314 -4.10 -3.18 -7.01
N ILE A 315 -5.41 -3.30 -6.88
CA ILE A 315 -6.25 -2.32 -6.18
C ILE A 315 -7.21 -3.02 -5.25
N THR A 316 -7.66 -2.31 -4.21
CA THR A 316 -8.80 -2.72 -3.39
C THR A 316 -10.12 -2.21 -3.96
N LEU A 317 -11.20 -2.93 -3.67
CA LEU A 317 -12.59 -2.46 -3.78
C LEU A 317 -13.25 -2.74 -2.45
N GLU A 318 -13.49 -1.72 -1.66
CA GLU A 318 -13.88 -1.82 -0.25
C GLU A 318 -15.11 -0.99 0.13
N PRO A 319 -16.21 -1.02 -0.64
CA PRO A 319 -17.38 -0.26 -0.25
C PRO A 319 -17.87 -0.65 1.15
N GLY A 320 -18.18 0.37 1.96
CA GLY A 320 -18.68 0.22 3.32
C GLY A 320 -19.84 1.17 3.60
N ILE A 321 -20.77 0.73 4.44
CA ILE A 321 -21.94 1.51 4.88
C ILE A 321 -21.93 1.52 6.41
N TYR A 322 -21.93 2.72 7.00
CA TYR A 322 -21.72 2.93 8.42
C TYR A 322 -22.81 3.81 9.02
N PHE A 323 -23.45 3.34 10.10
CA PHE A 323 -24.45 4.08 10.85
C PHE A 323 -23.92 4.33 12.26
N PRO A 324 -23.53 5.57 12.60
CA PRO A 324 -22.97 5.89 13.91
C PRO A 324 -23.87 5.41 15.06
N GLY A 325 -23.29 4.65 16.00
CA GLY A 325 -24.00 4.09 17.15
C GLY A 325 -24.86 2.84 16.88
N GLU A 326 -24.97 2.39 15.63
CA GLU A 326 -25.71 1.19 15.26
C GLU A 326 -24.79 0.07 14.77
N GLY A 327 -23.88 0.37 13.83
CA GLY A 327 -22.99 -0.58 13.24
C GLY A 327 -22.60 -0.21 11.80
N GLY A 328 -21.82 -1.09 11.17
CA GLY A 328 -21.41 -0.92 9.78
C GLY A 328 -21.01 -2.23 9.14
N VAL A 329 -21.11 -2.25 7.82
CA VAL A 329 -20.68 -3.37 6.98
C VAL A 329 -19.68 -2.88 5.97
N ARG A 330 -18.48 -3.44 5.97
CA ARG A 330 -17.47 -3.31 4.90
C ARG A 330 -17.13 -4.68 4.35
N ARG A 331 -16.97 -4.73 3.07
CA ARG A 331 -16.43 -5.89 2.39
C ARG A 331 -15.41 -5.43 1.39
N GLU A 332 -14.25 -6.07 1.41
CA GLU A 332 -13.14 -5.73 0.56
C GLU A 332 -12.72 -6.89 -0.33
N LEU A 333 -12.26 -6.54 -1.52
CA LEU A 333 -11.66 -7.43 -2.49
C LEU A 333 -10.38 -6.80 -3.03
N MET A 334 -9.30 -7.58 -3.11
CA MET A 334 -8.13 -7.21 -3.92
C MET A 334 -8.34 -7.65 -5.36
N VAL A 335 -8.10 -6.74 -6.30
CA VAL A 335 -8.31 -6.97 -7.74
C VAL A 335 -7.04 -6.63 -8.52
N ALA A 336 -6.49 -7.60 -9.22
CA ALA A 336 -5.41 -7.37 -10.20
C ALA A 336 -6.01 -6.93 -11.53
N VAL A 337 -5.48 -5.85 -12.10
CA VAL A 337 -5.83 -5.37 -13.44
C VAL A 337 -5.04 -6.17 -14.47
N THR A 338 -5.72 -6.97 -15.27
CA THR A 338 -5.13 -7.79 -16.33
C THR A 338 -5.53 -7.29 -17.71
N ASN A 339 -4.87 -7.77 -18.77
CA ASN A 339 -5.26 -7.47 -20.14
C ASN A 339 -6.69 -7.94 -20.48
N LYS A 340 -7.24 -8.87 -19.69
CA LYS A 340 -8.60 -9.42 -19.87
C LYS A 340 -9.64 -8.74 -18.95
N GLY A 341 -9.21 -7.78 -18.10
CA GLY A 341 -10.06 -7.12 -17.12
C GLY A 341 -9.61 -7.35 -15.68
N GLY A 342 -10.48 -6.97 -14.74
CA GLY A 342 -10.26 -7.16 -13.31
C GLY A 342 -10.31 -8.64 -12.90
N LYS A 343 -9.26 -9.14 -12.24
CA LYS A 343 -9.19 -10.49 -11.69
C LYS A 343 -9.08 -10.40 -10.16
N ILE A 344 -10.10 -10.90 -9.45
CA ILE A 344 -10.06 -11.00 -7.99
C ILE A 344 -8.90 -11.93 -7.59
N LEU A 345 -8.07 -11.49 -6.65
CA LEU A 345 -7.06 -12.34 -6.01
C LEU A 345 -7.76 -13.35 -5.09
N ARG A 346 -7.28 -14.57 -5.11
CA ARG A 346 -7.75 -15.69 -4.32
C ARG A 346 -6.56 -16.58 -3.98
#